data_5995f9d8440102c1aa97cd682e702f5e
#
_entry.id   5995f9d8440102c1aa97cd682e702f5e
#
_cell.length_a   1.000
_cell.length_b   1.000
_cell.length_c   1.000
_cell.angle_alpha   90.00
_cell.angle_beta   90.00
_cell.angle_gamma   90.00
#
_symmetry.space_group_name_H-M   'P 1'
#
loop_
_entity.id
_entity.type
_entity.pdbx_description
1 polymer ?
#
loop_
_entity_poly.entity_id
_entity_poly.type
_entity_poly.pdbx_seq_one_letter_code
_entity_poly.pdbx_strand_id
1 'polypeptide(L)'
;MITVIGLGVKAGDLTKEGEAAILKTAETGGKIFVRTAKTPSYESVKALGVAHETLDYIYEKSRSFATLNKNLCRAVRGGGENVAYLVDGAASEDNSVKAILHAAGKKNVRVIGGVSKIAAIASAANFAGCSYQAVSACEICDVLRDEGLSAPLITYDIDGADMAADVKQALSERFGEETEILFIRLNGAGGCSDGCSGGAGGAPVVKKIKIFELDRQKSYDCGCAAAVEKIALLDKKRFTMNDVLTILRFLRDPVNGCPWDKVQMSESIRMNVIEEAYELLDAINLKDDDKIREETGDLLMQVAFHSVLKEEAGTFDFTDVATELCEKLITRHTHVFGKDKAIDAESALSVWDKNKMIEKSQDTFAKAVNDVPKCFPALLQAQKVAKRVERGGWDKPTFEGAKAALEEEIAELKIASENEKAGRGSKDDVAGELGDALFCLATMARAVGADAEEALLDTVRKVQRRYTEYENLVLADGKDVNALSKEERDNYYALAKETEREKRGGGEA
;
A
#
# COMPACT_ATOMS: atom_id res chain seq x y z
N MET A 1 -37.93 -23.13 9.33
CA MET A 1 -37.57 -21.86 8.69
C MET A 1 -37.07 -20.90 9.78
N ILE A 2 -35.96 -20.18 9.56
CA ILE A 2 -35.46 -19.18 10.50
C ILE A 2 -35.99 -17.82 10.05
N THR A 3 -36.61 -17.06 10.96
CA THR A 3 -37.01 -15.67 10.72
C THR A 3 -36.11 -14.74 11.52
N VAL A 4 -35.29 -13.96 10.84
CA VAL A 4 -34.43 -12.93 11.49
C VAL A 4 -35.19 -11.62 11.49
N ILE A 5 -35.24 -10.95 12.65
CA ILE A 5 -36.04 -9.73 12.86
C ILE A 5 -35.18 -8.65 13.49
N GLY A 6 -35.09 -7.49 12.84
CA GLY A 6 -34.47 -6.30 13.39
C GLY A 6 -35.40 -5.61 14.39
N LEU A 7 -34.91 -5.39 15.61
CA LEU A 7 -35.67 -4.77 16.70
C LEU A 7 -35.68 -3.24 16.64
N GLY A 8 -34.82 -2.64 15.79
CA GLY A 8 -34.55 -1.22 15.80
C GLY A 8 -33.59 -0.80 16.92
N VAL A 9 -33.45 0.49 17.15
CA VAL A 9 -32.44 1.11 18.01
C VAL A 9 -32.91 1.31 19.44
N LYS A 10 -34.22 1.50 19.62
CA LYS A 10 -34.86 1.79 20.93
C LYS A 10 -36.22 1.14 21.04
N ALA A 11 -36.80 1.20 22.25
CA ALA A 11 -38.17 0.79 22.48
C ALA A 11 -39.13 1.56 21.52
N GLY A 12 -40.05 0.81 20.88
CA GLY A 12 -41.04 1.34 19.93
C GLY A 12 -40.56 1.37 18.47
N ASP A 13 -39.32 1.02 18.17
CA ASP A 13 -38.81 0.93 16.79
C ASP A 13 -39.14 -0.42 16.11
N LEU A 14 -39.66 -1.40 16.87
CA LEU A 14 -40.08 -2.67 16.33
C LEU A 14 -41.20 -2.47 15.30
N THR A 15 -40.98 -2.98 14.09
CA THR A 15 -41.97 -2.82 13.03
C THR A 15 -43.20 -3.71 13.27
N LYS A 16 -44.36 -3.31 12.78
CA LYS A 16 -45.58 -4.14 12.85
C LYS A 16 -45.41 -5.52 12.23
N GLU A 17 -44.63 -5.64 11.15
CA GLU A 17 -44.27 -6.90 10.54
C GLU A 17 -43.42 -7.78 11.45
N GLY A 18 -42.41 -7.16 12.11
CA GLY A 18 -41.57 -7.82 13.08
C GLY A 18 -42.34 -8.31 14.29
N GLU A 19 -43.22 -7.46 14.87
CA GLU A 19 -44.13 -7.81 15.96
C GLU A 19 -45.03 -8.99 15.60
N ALA A 20 -45.71 -8.94 14.47
CA ALA A 20 -46.58 -10.02 14.00
C ALA A 20 -45.81 -11.34 13.79
N ALA A 21 -44.56 -11.27 13.31
CA ALA A 21 -43.72 -12.46 13.13
C ALA A 21 -43.28 -13.08 14.45
N ILE A 22 -42.97 -12.27 15.46
CA ILE A 22 -42.61 -12.72 16.81
C ILE A 22 -43.82 -13.43 17.46
N LEU A 23 -45.01 -12.79 17.44
CA LEU A 23 -46.23 -13.34 18.01
C LEU A 23 -46.61 -14.65 17.31
N LYS A 24 -46.59 -14.72 15.98
CA LYS A 24 -46.83 -15.91 15.21
C LYS A 24 -45.89 -17.06 15.58
N THR A 25 -44.61 -16.77 15.78
CA THR A 25 -43.63 -17.78 16.19
C THR A 25 -43.96 -18.32 17.58
N ALA A 26 -44.34 -17.46 18.53
CA ALA A 26 -44.77 -17.87 19.88
C ALA A 26 -46.06 -18.73 19.82
N GLU A 27 -47.09 -18.32 19.08
CA GLU A 27 -48.37 -19.04 18.91
C GLU A 27 -48.20 -20.44 18.32
N THR A 28 -47.23 -20.60 17.42
CA THR A 28 -46.92 -21.89 16.79
C THR A 28 -45.95 -22.78 17.57
N GLY A 29 -45.59 -22.37 18.80
CA GLY A 29 -44.64 -23.09 19.66
C GLY A 29 -43.21 -23.07 19.18
N GLY A 30 -42.86 -22.12 18.29
CA GLY A 30 -41.51 -21.91 17.81
C GLY A 30 -40.61 -21.29 18.90
N LYS A 31 -39.30 -21.40 18.70
CA LYS A 31 -38.31 -20.79 19.61
C LYS A 31 -37.96 -19.35 19.20
N ILE A 32 -37.89 -18.49 20.20
CA ILE A 32 -37.53 -17.09 20.02
C ILE A 32 -36.19 -16.87 20.72
N PHE A 33 -35.16 -16.53 19.96
CA PHE A 33 -33.84 -16.14 20.47
C PHE A 33 -33.65 -14.65 20.34
N VAL A 34 -33.19 -14.00 21.39
CA VAL A 34 -32.76 -12.60 21.38
C VAL A 34 -31.26 -12.59 21.46
N ARG A 35 -30.62 -11.93 20.51
CA ARG A 35 -29.15 -11.85 20.43
C ARG A 35 -28.52 -11.39 21.74
N THR A 36 -29.06 -10.31 22.33
CA THR A 36 -28.65 -9.78 23.65
C THR A 36 -29.78 -9.00 24.29
N ALA A 37 -29.86 -9.06 25.61
CA ALA A 37 -30.76 -8.25 26.42
C ALA A 37 -30.18 -6.88 26.79
N LYS A 38 -28.93 -6.60 26.40
CA LYS A 38 -28.19 -5.40 26.80
C LYS A 38 -28.47 -4.18 25.90
N THR A 39 -29.49 -4.22 25.05
CA THR A 39 -29.87 -3.15 24.12
C THR A 39 -31.19 -2.49 24.48
N PRO A 40 -31.41 -1.21 24.18
CA PRO A 40 -32.68 -0.51 24.45
C PRO A 40 -33.86 -1.12 23.70
N SER A 41 -33.62 -1.65 22.50
CA SER A 41 -34.62 -2.30 21.66
C SER A 41 -35.23 -3.57 22.30
N TYR A 42 -34.53 -4.19 23.26
CA TYR A 42 -35.00 -5.36 24.00
C TYR A 42 -36.28 -5.07 24.80
N GLU A 43 -36.52 -3.83 25.23
CA GLU A 43 -37.75 -3.44 25.92
C GLU A 43 -39.02 -3.70 25.06
N SER A 44 -38.91 -3.61 23.74
CA SER A 44 -39.99 -3.99 22.83
C SER A 44 -40.34 -5.46 22.91
N VAL A 45 -39.34 -6.33 23.11
CA VAL A 45 -39.57 -7.79 23.25
C VAL A 45 -40.22 -8.11 24.60
N LYS A 46 -39.79 -7.46 25.65
CA LYS A 46 -40.42 -7.62 27.02
C LYS A 46 -41.87 -7.18 26.99
N ALA A 47 -42.19 -6.08 26.30
CA ALA A 47 -43.56 -5.58 26.20
C ALA A 47 -44.52 -6.57 25.53
N LEU A 48 -44.02 -7.44 24.64
CA LEU A 48 -44.84 -8.49 24.01
C LEU A 48 -45.20 -9.66 24.93
N GLY A 49 -44.51 -9.83 26.06
CA GLY A 49 -44.78 -10.89 27.04
C GLY A 49 -44.55 -12.32 26.51
N VAL A 50 -43.84 -12.49 25.40
CA VAL A 50 -43.59 -13.83 24.79
C VAL A 50 -42.41 -14.53 25.48
N ALA A 51 -42.47 -15.84 25.59
CA ALA A 51 -41.36 -16.65 26.09
C ALA A 51 -40.20 -16.62 25.08
N HIS A 52 -39.02 -16.27 25.53
CA HIS A 52 -37.83 -16.17 24.70
C HIS A 52 -36.56 -16.51 25.49
N GLU A 53 -35.47 -16.79 24.78
CA GLU A 53 -34.15 -17.05 25.33
C GLU A 53 -33.18 -15.96 24.85
N THR A 54 -32.41 -15.36 25.81
CA THR A 54 -31.34 -14.44 25.46
C THR A 54 -30.03 -15.19 25.29
N LEU A 55 -29.24 -14.80 24.29
CA LEU A 55 -27.97 -15.46 23.95
C LEU A 55 -26.74 -14.77 24.56
N ASP A 56 -26.93 -13.93 25.58
CA ASP A 56 -25.84 -13.20 26.26
C ASP A 56 -24.73 -14.13 26.76
N TYR A 57 -25.10 -15.33 27.28
CA TYR A 57 -24.14 -16.34 27.72
C TYR A 57 -23.13 -16.81 26.66
N ILE A 58 -23.47 -16.67 25.38
CA ILE A 58 -22.56 -17.00 24.27
C ILE A 58 -21.47 -15.94 24.15
N TYR A 59 -21.79 -14.67 24.42
CA TYR A 59 -20.82 -13.58 24.45
C TYR A 59 -19.74 -13.82 25.52
N GLU A 60 -20.15 -14.18 26.73
CA GLU A 60 -19.23 -14.41 27.84
C GLU A 60 -18.26 -15.58 27.60
N LYS A 61 -18.65 -16.55 26.78
CA LYS A 61 -17.85 -17.73 26.47
C LYS A 61 -17.01 -17.61 25.18
N SER A 62 -17.24 -16.58 24.38
CA SER A 62 -16.58 -16.42 23.07
C SER A 62 -15.35 -15.51 23.17
N ARG A 63 -14.21 -16.00 22.68
CA ARG A 63 -12.93 -15.27 22.73
C ARG A 63 -12.66 -14.39 21.49
N SER A 64 -13.50 -14.48 20.46
CA SER A 64 -13.40 -13.70 19.24
C SER A 64 -14.76 -13.54 18.57
N PHE A 65 -14.96 -12.50 17.77
CA PHE A 65 -16.20 -12.28 17.00
C PHE A 65 -16.50 -13.41 16.02
N ALA A 66 -15.48 -13.97 15.38
CA ALA A 66 -15.66 -15.13 14.50
C ALA A 66 -16.22 -16.33 15.26
N THR A 67 -15.72 -16.60 16.47
CA THR A 67 -16.22 -17.66 17.35
C THR A 67 -17.61 -17.34 17.88
N LEU A 68 -17.87 -16.09 18.25
CA LEU A 68 -19.19 -15.60 18.68
C LEU A 68 -20.24 -15.85 17.59
N ASN A 69 -20.02 -15.35 16.39
CA ASN A 69 -20.97 -15.49 15.27
C ASN A 69 -21.21 -16.96 14.90
N LYS A 70 -20.18 -17.81 14.95
CA LYS A 70 -20.31 -19.26 14.76
C LYS A 70 -21.17 -19.93 15.84
N ASN A 71 -21.00 -19.53 17.09
CA ASN A 71 -21.77 -20.09 18.22
C ASN A 71 -23.22 -19.59 18.20
N LEU A 72 -23.46 -18.29 17.92
CA LEU A 72 -24.82 -17.76 17.73
C LEU A 72 -25.55 -18.49 16.58
N CYS A 73 -24.89 -18.65 15.45
CA CYS A 73 -25.43 -19.40 14.33
C CYS A 73 -25.77 -20.84 14.70
N ARG A 74 -24.95 -21.54 15.49
CA ARG A 74 -25.20 -22.89 15.97
C ARG A 74 -26.41 -22.94 16.91
N ALA A 75 -26.54 -22.00 17.86
CA ALA A 75 -27.66 -21.91 18.78
C ALA A 75 -28.99 -21.70 18.03
N VAL A 76 -29.04 -20.74 17.12
CA VAL A 76 -30.22 -20.41 16.32
C VAL A 76 -30.64 -21.60 15.46
N ARG A 77 -29.69 -22.25 14.76
CA ARG A 77 -29.98 -23.45 13.93
C ARG A 77 -30.41 -24.66 14.77
N GLY A 78 -29.92 -24.77 16.00
CA GLY A 78 -30.34 -25.83 16.95
C GLY A 78 -31.73 -25.62 17.53
N GLY A 79 -32.40 -24.51 17.27
CA GLY A 79 -33.72 -24.16 17.77
C GLY A 79 -34.88 -24.96 17.18
N GLY A 80 -34.68 -25.68 16.06
CA GLY A 80 -35.70 -26.49 15.43
C GLY A 80 -36.25 -25.91 14.12
N GLU A 81 -37.45 -26.29 13.73
CA GLU A 81 -38.01 -25.95 12.40
C GLU A 81 -38.59 -24.52 12.31
N ASN A 82 -39.07 -23.97 13.42
CA ASN A 82 -39.66 -22.63 13.48
C ASN A 82 -38.91 -21.78 14.53
N VAL A 83 -38.07 -20.86 14.08
CA VAL A 83 -37.21 -20.05 14.93
C VAL A 83 -37.31 -18.59 14.55
N ALA A 84 -37.53 -17.71 15.54
CA ALA A 84 -37.32 -16.27 15.39
C ALA A 84 -35.97 -15.90 16.06
N TYR A 85 -35.12 -15.15 15.34
CA TYR A 85 -33.87 -14.61 15.85
C TYR A 85 -33.90 -13.08 15.78
N LEU A 86 -33.86 -12.46 16.95
CA LEU A 86 -34.06 -11.04 17.13
C LEU A 86 -32.73 -10.35 17.34
N VAL A 87 -32.44 -9.33 16.54
CA VAL A 87 -31.19 -8.58 16.56
C VAL A 87 -31.44 -7.08 16.76
N ASP A 88 -30.49 -6.39 17.34
CA ASP A 88 -30.51 -4.94 17.53
C ASP A 88 -30.30 -4.21 16.17
N GLY A 89 -30.90 -3.05 15.99
CA GLY A 89 -30.82 -2.30 14.73
C GLY A 89 -31.61 -2.94 13.59
N ALA A 90 -31.15 -2.77 12.37
CA ALA A 90 -31.66 -3.47 11.20
C ALA A 90 -30.97 -4.83 11.06
N ALA A 91 -31.72 -5.87 10.70
CA ALA A 91 -31.19 -7.22 10.56
C ALA A 91 -30.02 -7.33 9.56
N SER A 92 -29.93 -6.45 8.58
CA SER A 92 -28.83 -6.40 7.60
C SER A 92 -27.51 -5.87 8.15
N GLU A 93 -27.54 -5.23 9.32
CA GLU A 93 -26.37 -4.59 9.94
C GLU A 93 -25.64 -5.52 10.93
N ASP A 94 -26.24 -6.69 11.23
CA ASP A 94 -25.72 -7.62 12.20
C ASP A 94 -24.89 -8.74 11.56
N ASN A 95 -23.62 -8.84 11.95
CA ASN A 95 -22.67 -9.81 11.40
C ASN A 95 -23.06 -11.28 11.67
N SER A 96 -23.82 -11.58 12.76
CA SER A 96 -24.31 -12.93 13.01
C SER A 96 -25.36 -13.37 11.97
N VAL A 97 -26.10 -12.43 11.41
CA VAL A 97 -27.09 -12.69 10.36
C VAL A 97 -26.41 -13.14 9.06
N LYS A 98 -25.28 -12.53 8.70
CA LYS A 98 -24.45 -12.96 7.57
C LYS A 98 -24.02 -14.42 7.73
N ALA A 99 -23.58 -14.80 8.93
CA ALA A 99 -23.20 -16.17 9.26
C ALA A 99 -24.40 -17.16 9.16
N ILE A 100 -25.59 -16.76 9.64
CA ILE A 100 -26.80 -17.58 9.57
C ILE A 100 -27.25 -17.76 8.11
N LEU A 101 -27.26 -16.71 7.29
CA LEU A 101 -27.62 -16.75 5.87
C LEU A 101 -26.68 -17.69 5.09
N HIS A 102 -25.38 -17.65 5.40
CA HIS A 102 -24.41 -18.53 4.76
C HIS A 102 -24.62 -20.00 5.17
N ALA A 103 -24.81 -20.26 6.46
CA ALA A 103 -24.86 -21.63 6.99
C ALA A 103 -26.23 -22.34 6.81
N ALA A 104 -27.33 -21.60 6.82
CA ALA A 104 -28.69 -22.16 6.63
C ALA A 104 -29.14 -22.12 5.18
N GLY A 105 -28.50 -21.32 4.32
CA GLY A 105 -28.89 -21.04 2.95
C GLY A 105 -30.02 -19.99 2.88
N LYS A 106 -29.89 -19.06 1.96
CA LYS A 106 -30.81 -17.90 1.80
C LYS A 106 -32.28 -18.29 1.68
N LYS A 107 -32.58 -19.46 1.09
CA LYS A 107 -33.96 -19.95 0.91
C LYS A 107 -34.63 -20.37 2.22
N ASN A 108 -33.87 -20.68 3.26
CA ASN A 108 -34.34 -21.16 4.55
C ASN A 108 -34.43 -20.06 5.62
N VAL A 109 -34.06 -18.82 5.27
CA VAL A 109 -34.02 -17.67 6.17
C VAL A 109 -34.88 -16.55 5.60
N ARG A 110 -35.87 -16.11 6.36
CA ARG A 110 -36.62 -14.88 6.11
C ARG A 110 -36.01 -13.78 6.94
N VAL A 111 -35.75 -12.62 6.32
CA VAL A 111 -35.22 -11.43 6.99
C VAL A 111 -36.30 -10.37 6.99
N ILE A 112 -36.67 -9.90 8.19
CA ILE A 112 -37.53 -8.74 8.43
C ILE A 112 -36.63 -7.59 8.90
N GLY A 113 -36.64 -6.48 8.17
CA GLY A 113 -35.83 -5.31 8.51
C GLY A 113 -36.23 -4.70 9.86
N GLY A 114 -35.50 -3.70 10.26
CA GLY A 114 -35.76 -2.88 11.45
C GLY A 114 -35.30 -1.45 11.19
N VAL A 115 -35.47 -0.57 12.16
CA VAL A 115 -34.88 0.78 12.10
C VAL A 115 -33.36 0.65 12.15
N SER A 116 -32.70 1.22 11.14
CA SER A 116 -31.25 1.13 10.96
C SER A 116 -30.50 1.91 12.03
N LYS A 117 -29.55 1.25 12.68
CA LYS A 117 -28.61 1.87 13.62
C LYS A 117 -27.67 2.83 12.89
N ILE A 118 -27.17 2.39 11.73
CA ILE A 118 -26.30 3.21 10.87
C ILE A 118 -27.02 4.50 10.44
N ALA A 119 -28.30 4.41 10.03
CA ALA A 119 -29.07 5.58 9.66
C ALA A 119 -29.31 6.53 10.85
N ALA A 120 -29.53 6.00 12.04
CA ALA A 120 -29.66 6.80 13.27
C ALA A 120 -28.35 7.53 13.59
N ILE A 121 -27.20 6.87 13.47
CA ILE A 121 -25.86 7.45 13.64
C ILE A 121 -25.60 8.52 12.57
N ALA A 122 -25.89 8.22 11.29
CA ALA A 122 -25.73 9.17 10.19
C ALA A 122 -26.58 10.43 10.39
N SER A 123 -27.79 10.28 10.89
CA SER A 123 -28.64 11.42 11.25
C SER A 123 -28.04 12.24 12.38
N ALA A 124 -27.52 11.59 13.44
CA ALA A 124 -26.86 12.26 14.55
C ALA A 124 -25.55 12.97 14.13
N ALA A 125 -24.81 12.38 13.18
CA ALA A 125 -23.60 12.96 12.60
C ALA A 125 -23.89 14.06 11.54
N ASN A 126 -25.18 14.34 11.25
CA ASN A 126 -25.58 15.28 10.20
C ASN A 126 -25.09 14.88 8.78
N PHE A 127 -25.02 13.56 8.48
CA PHE A 127 -24.65 13.00 7.17
C PHE A 127 -25.84 12.85 6.22
N ALA A 128 -26.99 13.47 6.54
CA ALA A 128 -28.18 13.39 5.70
C ALA A 128 -27.88 13.89 4.27
N GLY A 129 -28.19 13.06 3.28
CA GLY A 129 -27.94 13.37 1.86
C GLY A 129 -26.48 13.23 1.41
N CYS A 130 -25.55 12.84 2.30
CA CYS A 130 -24.16 12.56 1.94
C CYS A 130 -23.95 11.07 1.64
N SER A 131 -23.03 10.77 0.73
CA SER A 131 -22.49 9.41 0.62
C SER A 131 -21.46 9.21 1.72
N TYR A 132 -21.53 8.08 2.42
CA TYR A 132 -20.58 7.73 3.48
C TYR A 132 -20.30 6.21 3.45
N GLN A 133 -19.14 5.83 3.96
CA GLN A 133 -18.80 4.44 4.25
C GLN A 133 -19.26 4.11 5.68
N ALA A 134 -19.81 2.91 5.89
CA ALA A 134 -20.18 2.43 7.22
C ALA A 134 -19.50 1.09 7.47
N VAL A 135 -18.75 0.98 8.57
CA VAL A 135 -17.95 -0.21 8.92
C VAL A 135 -18.20 -0.55 10.38
N SER A 136 -18.47 -1.83 10.66
CA SER A 136 -18.54 -2.32 12.04
C SER A 136 -17.16 -2.24 12.70
N ALA A 137 -17.13 -1.85 13.97
CA ALA A 137 -15.88 -1.76 14.73
C ALA A 137 -15.07 -3.07 14.72
N CYS A 138 -15.73 -4.22 14.70
CA CYS A 138 -15.07 -5.53 14.66
C CYS A 138 -14.44 -5.87 13.30
N GLU A 139 -14.75 -5.15 12.22
CA GLU A 139 -14.24 -5.38 10.86
C GLU A 139 -13.30 -4.25 10.39
N ILE A 140 -13.13 -3.20 11.20
CA ILE A 140 -12.43 -1.98 10.73
C ILE A 140 -10.97 -2.23 10.32
N CYS A 141 -10.26 -3.09 11.03
CA CYS A 141 -8.87 -3.42 10.72
C CYS A 141 -8.74 -4.21 9.41
N ASP A 142 -9.71 -5.10 9.11
CA ASP A 142 -9.73 -5.85 7.86
C ASP A 142 -10.08 -4.94 6.68
N VAL A 143 -11.10 -4.09 6.83
CA VAL A 143 -11.47 -3.09 5.81
C VAL A 143 -10.33 -2.10 5.55
N LEU A 144 -9.61 -1.66 6.58
CA LEU A 144 -8.44 -0.79 6.41
C LEU A 144 -7.38 -1.46 5.51
N ARG A 145 -7.15 -2.75 5.72
CA ARG A 145 -6.15 -3.53 4.98
C ARG A 145 -6.57 -3.85 3.56
N ASP A 146 -7.82 -4.28 3.38
CA ASP A 146 -8.27 -4.88 2.12
C ASP A 146 -8.90 -3.86 1.17
N GLU A 147 -9.74 -2.96 1.69
CA GLU A 147 -10.54 -2.02 0.88
C GLU A 147 -10.16 -0.55 1.12
N GLY A 148 -9.54 -0.27 2.25
CA GLY A 148 -9.23 1.08 2.71
C GLY A 148 -10.44 1.83 3.29
N LEU A 149 -10.15 2.81 4.12
CA LEU A 149 -11.15 3.67 4.76
C LEU A 149 -11.21 5.02 4.06
N SER A 150 -12.41 5.54 3.84
CA SER A 150 -12.64 6.86 3.23
C SER A 150 -13.63 7.68 4.04
N ALA A 151 -13.38 8.98 4.19
CA ALA A 151 -14.32 9.93 4.80
C ALA A 151 -15.30 10.49 3.75
N PRO A 152 -16.58 10.72 4.08
CA PRO A 152 -17.22 10.50 5.39
C PRO A 152 -17.33 9.02 5.78
N LEU A 153 -17.03 8.71 7.04
CA LEU A 153 -17.01 7.33 7.56
C LEU A 153 -17.78 7.23 8.86
N ILE A 154 -18.55 6.17 9.01
CA ILE A 154 -19.18 5.77 10.28
C ILE A 154 -18.58 4.44 10.71
N THR A 155 -18.02 4.38 11.92
CA THR A 155 -17.66 3.13 12.60
C THR A 155 -18.62 2.91 13.77
N TYR A 156 -19.38 1.81 13.74
CA TYR A 156 -20.44 1.53 14.67
C TYR A 156 -20.16 0.26 15.51
N ASP A 157 -20.94 0.08 16.59
CA ASP A 157 -20.78 -1.01 17.57
C ASP A 157 -19.44 -0.97 18.31
N ILE A 158 -19.06 0.22 18.82
CA ILE A 158 -17.89 0.38 19.69
C ILE A 158 -18.34 0.05 21.12
N ASP A 159 -18.42 -1.23 21.46
CA ASP A 159 -19.04 -1.73 22.68
C ASP A 159 -18.09 -1.87 23.89
N GLY A 160 -16.82 -1.58 23.73
CA GLY A 160 -15.79 -1.69 24.77
C GLY A 160 -14.55 -0.83 24.51
N ALA A 161 -13.74 -0.67 25.54
CA ALA A 161 -12.50 0.09 25.49
C ALA A 161 -11.46 -0.55 24.54
N ASP A 162 -11.37 -1.88 24.53
CA ASP A 162 -10.46 -2.60 23.63
C ASP A 162 -10.86 -2.37 22.17
N MET A 163 -12.16 -2.45 21.86
CA MET A 163 -12.69 -2.15 20.54
C MET A 163 -12.44 -0.69 20.15
N ALA A 164 -12.61 0.26 21.10
CA ALA A 164 -12.31 1.66 20.86
C ALA A 164 -10.83 1.89 20.57
N ALA A 165 -9.93 1.11 21.19
CA ALA A 165 -8.49 1.17 20.90
C ALA A 165 -8.15 0.66 19.49
N ASP A 166 -8.76 -0.45 19.06
CA ASP A 166 -8.59 -0.98 17.70
C ASP A 166 -9.11 0.03 16.65
N VAL A 167 -10.30 0.59 16.88
CA VAL A 167 -10.88 1.63 16.01
C VAL A 167 -9.99 2.88 15.98
N LYS A 168 -9.50 3.32 17.15
CA LYS A 168 -8.57 4.46 17.25
C LYS A 168 -7.33 4.21 16.39
N GLN A 169 -6.72 3.03 16.49
CA GLN A 169 -5.53 2.69 15.73
C GLN A 169 -5.81 2.76 14.21
N ALA A 170 -6.87 2.09 13.74
CA ALA A 170 -7.24 2.08 12.33
C ALA A 170 -7.54 3.49 11.78
N LEU A 171 -8.26 4.31 12.56
CA LEU A 171 -8.56 5.69 12.17
C LEU A 171 -7.30 6.57 12.20
N SER A 172 -6.39 6.37 13.19
CA SER A 172 -5.13 7.11 13.26
C SER A 172 -4.21 6.81 12.09
N GLU A 173 -4.11 5.54 11.70
CA GLU A 173 -3.34 5.12 10.52
C GLU A 173 -3.87 5.76 9.24
N ARG A 174 -5.18 5.90 9.12
CA ARG A 174 -5.83 6.41 7.91
C ARG A 174 -5.94 7.93 7.83
N PHE A 175 -6.29 8.58 8.94
CA PHE A 175 -6.64 10.01 8.96
C PHE A 175 -5.66 10.85 9.80
N GLY A 176 -4.83 10.24 10.63
CA GLY A 176 -3.95 10.89 11.60
C GLY A 176 -4.64 11.11 12.95
N GLU A 177 -3.90 10.91 14.04
CA GLU A 177 -4.42 10.90 15.43
C GLU A 177 -5.01 12.23 15.91
N GLU A 178 -4.56 13.35 15.33
CA GLU A 178 -5.04 14.70 15.65
C GLU A 178 -6.32 15.10 14.89
N THR A 179 -6.82 14.24 14.01
CA THR A 179 -8.05 14.50 13.25
C THR A 179 -9.25 14.52 14.17
N GLU A 180 -10.12 15.55 14.01
CA GLU A 180 -11.36 15.67 14.75
C GLU A 180 -12.42 14.71 14.20
N ILE A 181 -13.12 14.03 15.10
CA ILE A 181 -14.22 13.10 14.80
C ILE A 181 -15.41 13.36 15.73
N LEU A 182 -16.56 12.83 15.37
CA LEU A 182 -17.74 12.83 16.21
C LEU A 182 -17.82 11.49 16.95
N PHE A 183 -17.70 11.49 18.26
CA PHE A 183 -18.08 10.37 19.11
C PHE A 183 -19.58 10.48 19.41
N ILE A 184 -20.32 9.47 18.98
CA ILE A 184 -21.77 9.43 19.04
C ILE A 184 -22.19 8.30 19.96
N ARG A 185 -23.14 8.60 20.87
CA ARG A 185 -23.82 7.60 21.67
C ARG A 185 -25.31 7.68 21.37
N LEU A 186 -25.85 6.65 20.75
CA LEU A 186 -27.28 6.42 20.70
C LEU A 186 -27.69 5.97 22.10
N ASN A 187 -28.74 6.58 22.68
CA ASN A 187 -29.12 6.28 24.08
C ASN A 187 -29.29 4.80 24.36
N GLY A 188 -28.48 4.26 25.24
CA GLY A 188 -28.56 2.91 25.76
C GLY A 188 -29.24 2.86 27.12
N ALA A 189 -29.99 1.80 27.39
CA ALA A 189 -30.53 1.45 28.71
C ALA A 189 -29.47 0.72 29.56
N GLY A 190 -28.26 1.24 29.65
CA GLY A 190 -27.20 0.62 30.45
C GLY A 190 -26.70 1.65 31.46
N GLY A 191 -26.93 1.38 32.74
CA GLY A 191 -26.56 2.23 33.85
C GLY A 191 -25.18 2.87 33.73
N CYS A 192 -25.15 4.10 33.28
CA CYS A 192 -24.02 4.97 33.51
C CYS A 192 -24.07 5.34 34.99
N SER A 193 -23.06 4.97 35.76
CA SER A 193 -22.83 5.37 37.15
C SER A 193 -22.67 6.89 37.37
N ASP A 194 -22.79 7.69 36.36
CA ASP A 194 -22.66 9.14 36.36
C ASP A 194 -23.98 9.81 35.95
N GLY A 195 -24.92 9.92 36.92
CA GLY A 195 -25.91 10.96 37.05
C GLY A 195 -26.71 11.52 35.85
N CYS A 196 -26.57 10.99 34.64
CA CYS A 196 -27.36 11.35 33.50
C CYS A 196 -28.67 10.55 33.51
N SER A 197 -29.70 11.15 34.08
CA SER A 197 -31.09 10.67 34.03
C SER A 197 -31.65 10.78 32.61
N GLY A 198 -31.17 9.96 31.68
CA GLY A 198 -31.74 9.80 30.37
C GLY A 198 -32.75 8.66 30.37
N GLY A 199 -34.04 8.99 30.49
CA GLY A 199 -35.13 8.03 30.31
C GLY A 199 -35.07 7.36 28.92
N ALA A 200 -35.67 6.19 28.80
CA ALA A 200 -35.80 5.48 27.50
C ALA A 200 -36.37 6.43 26.44
N GLY A 201 -35.54 6.88 25.51
CA GLY A 201 -35.97 7.77 24.44
C GLY A 201 -35.31 9.14 24.32
N GLY A 202 -34.21 9.42 25.04
CA GLY A 202 -33.44 10.66 24.87
C GLY A 202 -32.77 10.80 23.51
N ALA A 203 -32.44 12.06 23.12
CA ALA A 203 -31.71 12.35 21.88
C ALA A 203 -30.29 11.76 21.93
N PRO A 204 -29.69 11.38 20.77
CA PRO A 204 -28.30 10.98 20.68
C PRO A 204 -27.35 12.03 21.26
N VAL A 205 -26.35 11.58 22.01
CA VAL A 205 -25.28 12.45 22.51
C VAL A 205 -24.15 12.43 21.50
N VAL A 206 -23.79 13.61 20.99
CA VAL A 206 -22.70 13.81 20.03
C VAL A 206 -21.63 14.67 20.70
N LYS A 207 -20.40 14.20 20.68
CA LYS A 207 -19.24 14.90 21.24
C LYS A 207 -18.14 14.97 20.17
N LYS A 208 -17.62 16.18 19.91
CA LYS A 208 -16.44 16.35 19.06
C LYS A 208 -15.19 16.05 19.85
N ILE A 209 -14.38 15.14 19.37
CA ILE A 209 -13.13 14.68 19.98
C ILE A 209 -12.06 14.48 18.91
N LYS A 210 -10.81 14.37 19.31
CA LYS A 210 -9.74 13.90 18.41
C LYS A 210 -9.67 12.37 18.42
N ILE A 211 -9.17 11.78 17.33
CA ILE A 211 -9.05 10.31 17.21
C ILE A 211 -8.31 9.71 18.39
N PHE A 212 -7.20 10.32 18.84
CA PHE A 212 -6.42 9.81 19.99
C PHE A 212 -7.19 9.77 21.33
N GLU A 213 -8.32 10.47 21.42
CA GLU A 213 -9.17 10.47 22.63
C GLU A 213 -10.26 9.39 22.58
N LEU A 214 -10.38 8.63 21.47
CA LEU A 214 -11.49 7.70 21.26
C LEU A 214 -11.53 6.59 22.32
N ASP A 215 -10.40 6.04 22.72
CA ASP A 215 -10.28 4.99 23.76
C ASP A 215 -10.28 5.53 25.20
N ARG A 216 -10.40 6.85 25.36
CA ARG A 216 -10.41 7.54 26.67
C ARG A 216 -11.80 8.00 27.09
N GLN A 217 -12.84 7.53 26.41
CA GLN A 217 -14.21 7.89 26.79
C GLN A 217 -14.62 7.14 28.07
N LYS A 218 -15.52 7.73 28.87
CA LYS A 218 -15.90 7.20 30.17
C LYS A 218 -16.58 5.83 30.13
N SER A 219 -17.32 5.55 29.07
CA SER A 219 -18.04 4.28 28.92
C SER A 219 -18.37 4.03 27.43
N TYR A 220 -18.56 2.75 27.11
CA TYR A 220 -18.92 2.27 25.78
C TYR A 220 -20.11 1.31 25.89
N ASP A 221 -20.93 1.28 24.84
CA ASP A 221 -22.04 0.35 24.67
C ASP A 221 -22.29 0.10 23.18
N CYS A 222 -23.17 -0.82 22.85
CA CYS A 222 -23.53 -1.15 21.45
C CYS A 222 -24.15 0.00 20.66
N GLY A 223 -24.46 1.13 21.28
CA GLY A 223 -24.92 2.36 20.64
C GLY A 223 -23.81 3.38 20.40
N CYS A 224 -22.55 3.07 20.80
CA CYS A 224 -21.44 3.97 20.57
C CYS A 224 -20.89 3.83 19.14
N ALA A 225 -20.55 4.96 18.55
CA ALA A 225 -19.99 5.06 17.22
C ALA A 225 -19.00 6.22 17.11
N ALA A 226 -18.13 6.13 16.13
CA ALA A 226 -17.26 7.22 15.68
C ALA A 226 -17.64 7.61 14.27
N ALA A 227 -17.79 8.92 13.99
CA ALA A 227 -18.04 9.40 12.65
C ALA A 227 -16.94 10.39 12.24
N VAL A 228 -16.31 10.14 11.10
CA VAL A 228 -15.33 11.04 10.46
C VAL A 228 -16.05 11.82 9.40
N GLU A 229 -16.10 13.14 9.55
CA GLU A 229 -16.70 14.02 8.56
C GLU A 229 -15.83 14.10 7.29
N LYS A 230 -16.38 14.68 6.21
CA LYS A 230 -15.58 14.97 5.02
C LYS A 230 -14.44 15.92 5.36
N ILE A 231 -13.20 15.47 5.15
CA ILE A 231 -12.01 16.26 5.44
C ILE A 231 -11.63 17.01 4.16
N ALA A 232 -11.51 18.33 4.23
CA ALA A 232 -10.99 19.13 3.12
C ALA A 232 -9.51 18.78 2.87
N LEU A 233 -9.08 18.89 1.62
CA LEU A 233 -7.72 18.48 1.22
C LEU A 233 -6.63 19.14 2.07
N LEU A 234 -6.76 20.43 2.36
CA LEU A 234 -5.78 21.20 3.14
C LEU A 234 -5.80 20.89 4.65
N ASP A 235 -6.87 20.28 5.13
CA ASP A 235 -7.00 19.89 6.55
C ASP A 235 -6.55 18.44 6.82
N LYS A 236 -6.29 17.66 5.76
CA LYS A 236 -5.82 16.30 5.88
C LYS A 236 -4.47 16.23 6.58
N LYS A 237 -4.30 15.22 7.43
CA LYS A 237 -3.04 14.90 8.12
C LYS A 237 -2.31 13.71 7.49
N ARG A 238 -3.02 12.90 6.72
CA ARG A 238 -2.47 11.79 5.95
C ARG A 238 -3.09 11.79 4.55
N PHE A 239 -2.26 11.54 3.57
CA PHE A 239 -2.61 11.63 2.16
C PHE A 239 -2.49 10.26 1.48
N THR A 240 -3.23 10.08 0.40
CA THR A 240 -3.22 8.90 -0.46
C THR A 240 -2.74 9.27 -1.86
N MET A 241 -2.52 8.27 -2.69
CA MET A 241 -2.20 8.50 -4.11
C MET A 241 -3.27 9.34 -4.82
N ASN A 242 -4.55 9.15 -4.50
CA ASN A 242 -5.63 9.97 -5.07
C ASN A 242 -5.52 11.45 -4.65
N ASP A 243 -4.96 11.73 -3.48
CA ASP A 243 -4.73 13.11 -3.04
C ASP A 243 -3.56 13.73 -3.83
N VAL A 244 -2.50 12.97 -4.11
CA VAL A 244 -1.39 13.43 -4.97
C VAL A 244 -1.91 13.79 -6.35
N LEU A 245 -2.69 12.93 -6.98
CA LEU A 245 -3.31 13.20 -8.28
C LEU A 245 -4.23 14.43 -8.23
N THR A 246 -5.01 14.57 -7.16
CA THR A 246 -5.90 15.73 -6.96
C THR A 246 -5.09 17.02 -6.84
N ILE A 247 -4.00 17.02 -6.07
CA ILE A 247 -3.11 18.18 -5.93
C ILE A 247 -2.51 18.55 -7.28
N LEU A 248 -1.99 17.59 -8.03
CA LEU A 248 -1.42 17.84 -9.35
C LEU A 248 -2.45 18.41 -10.33
N ARG A 249 -3.69 17.93 -10.34
CA ARG A 249 -4.76 18.50 -11.14
C ARG A 249 -5.06 19.95 -10.73
N PHE A 250 -5.02 20.30 -9.44
CA PHE A 250 -5.14 21.68 -8.98
C PHE A 250 -3.96 22.54 -9.43
N LEU A 251 -2.73 22.05 -9.32
CA LEU A 251 -1.53 22.76 -9.77
C LEU A 251 -1.57 23.01 -11.29
N ARG A 252 -2.19 22.15 -12.06
CA ARG A 252 -2.33 22.25 -13.51
C ARG A 252 -3.61 22.95 -13.98
N ASP A 253 -4.47 23.39 -13.07
CA ASP A 253 -5.68 24.13 -13.45
C ASP A 253 -5.34 25.31 -14.37
N PRO A 254 -5.95 25.44 -15.55
CA PRO A 254 -5.56 26.46 -16.54
C PRO A 254 -5.76 27.89 -16.06
N VAL A 255 -6.69 28.12 -15.09
CA VAL A 255 -7.04 29.44 -14.58
C VAL A 255 -6.25 29.74 -13.30
N ASN A 256 -6.39 28.89 -12.29
CA ASN A 256 -5.90 29.13 -10.92
C ASN A 256 -4.66 28.31 -10.58
N GLY A 257 -4.18 27.46 -11.48
CA GLY A 257 -3.04 26.58 -11.24
C GLY A 257 -1.70 27.32 -11.21
N CYS A 258 -0.67 26.59 -10.82
CA CYS A 258 0.70 27.08 -10.76
C CYS A 258 1.20 27.46 -12.17
N PRO A 259 1.78 28.66 -12.34
CA PRO A 259 2.28 29.10 -13.64
C PRO A 259 3.32 28.18 -14.28
N TRP A 260 4.10 27.47 -13.47
CA TRP A 260 5.11 26.53 -13.94
C TRP A 260 4.49 25.17 -14.30
N ASP A 261 3.66 24.60 -13.41
CA ASP A 261 3.10 23.27 -13.61
C ASP A 261 2.14 23.19 -14.80
N LYS A 262 1.30 24.19 -14.98
CA LYS A 262 0.28 24.19 -16.05
C LYS A 262 0.82 24.24 -17.48
N VAL A 263 2.07 24.64 -17.68
CA VAL A 263 2.70 24.70 -19.00
C VAL A 263 3.57 23.46 -19.32
N GLN A 264 3.79 22.57 -18.36
CA GLN A 264 4.60 21.41 -18.56
C GLN A 264 3.96 20.38 -19.50
N MET A 265 4.81 19.70 -20.26
CA MET A 265 4.50 18.55 -21.09
C MET A 265 5.42 17.39 -20.75
N SER A 266 5.07 16.17 -21.14
CA SER A 266 5.91 14.99 -20.85
C SER A 266 7.36 15.17 -21.33
N GLU A 267 7.54 15.84 -22.45
CA GLU A 267 8.85 16.10 -23.05
C GLU A 267 9.68 17.10 -22.24
N SER A 268 9.05 18.11 -21.59
CA SER A 268 9.74 19.13 -20.82
C SER A 268 10.28 18.61 -19.48
N ILE A 269 9.58 17.66 -18.85
CA ILE A 269 9.92 17.11 -17.53
C ILE A 269 10.53 15.70 -17.60
N ARG A 270 10.79 15.17 -18.80
CA ARG A 270 11.29 13.79 -18.96
C ARG A 270 12.62 13.51 -18.26
N MET A 271 13.46 14.53 -18.11
CA MET A 271 14.78 14.36 -17.47
C MET A 271 14.65 14.27 -15.96
N ASN A 272 13.66 14.90 -15.36
CA ASN A 272 13.42 14.83 -13.92
C ASN A 272 13.21 13.37 -13.47
N VAL A 273 12.59 12.53 -14.30
CA VAL A 273 12.46 11.08 -14.01
C VAL A 273 13.81 10.41 -13.77
N ILE A 274 14.84 10.83 -14.51
CA ILE A 274 16.20 10.28 -14.39
C ILE A 274 16.90 10.88 -13.17
N GLU A 275 16.73 12.18 -12.92
CA GLU A 275 17.27 12.88 -11.75
C GLU A 275 16.77 12.22 -10.47
N GLU A 276 15.44 12.12 -10.27
CA GLU A 276 14.86 11.49 -9.08
C GLU A 276 15.27 10.01 -8.94
N ALA A 277 15.40 9.28 -10.07
CA ALA A 277 15.86 7.90 -10.02
C ALA A 277 17.31 7.77 -9.54
N TYR A 278 18.19 8.68 -9.91
CA TYR A 278 19.58 8.70 -9.45
C TYR A 278 19.69 9.20 -8.00
N GLU A 279 18.87 10.16 -7.59
CA GLU A 279 18.83 10.65 -6.20
C GLU A 279 18.34 9.54 -5.26
N LEU A 280 17.31 8.80 -5.66
CA LEU A 280 16.88 7.60 -4.94
C LEU A 280 17.98 6.53 -4.86
N LEU A 281 18.71 6.28 -5.96
CA LEU A 281 19.83 5.34 -5.96
C LEU A 281 20.94 5.79 -4.99
N ASP A 282 21.23 7.08 -4.96
CA ASP A 282 22.24 7.63 -4.04
C ASP A 282 21.80 7.51 -2.57
N ALA A 283 20.54 7.80 -2.27
CA ALA A 283 19.95 7.63 -0.94
C ALA A 283 20.02 6.16 -0.46
N ILE A 284 19.72 5.19 -1.35
CA ILE A 284 19.85 3.76 -1.05
C ILE A 284 21.29 3.37 -0.75
N ASN A 285 22.26 3.88 -1.53
CA ASN A 285 23.68 3.60 -1.33
C ASN A 285 24.21 4.18 -0.01
N LEU A 286 23.67 5.33 0.41
CA LEU A 286 23.98 5.95 1.69
C LEU A 286 23.26 5.27 2.87
N LYS A 287 22.28 4.41 2.63
CA LYS A 287 21.40 3.77 3.63
C LYS A 287 20.68 4.80 4.51
N ASP A 288 20.25 5.90 3.91
CA ASP A 288 19.56 6.99 4.57
C ASP A 288 18.04 6.85 4.36
N ASP A 289 17.35 6.27 5.33
CA ASP A 289 15.92 5.97 5.23
C ASP A 289 15.05 7.25 5.06
N ASP A 290 15.47 8.38 5.60
CA ASP A 290 14.74 9.66 5.44
C ASP A 290 14.85 10.15 4.00
N LYS A 291 16.04 10.09 3.42
CA LYS A 291 16.24 10.41 2.00
C LYS A 291 15.58 9.41 1.07
N ILE A 292 15.68 8.11 1.36
CA ILE A 292 14.97 7.08 0.57
C ILE A 292 13.46 7.38 0.51
N ARG A 293 12.87 7.82 1.63
CA ARG A 293 11.45 8.21 1.67
C ARG A 293 11.17 9.45 0.82
N GLU A 294 12.01 10.49 0.91
CA GLU A 294 11.93 11.73 0.15
C GLU A 294 12.00 11.43 -1.36
N GLU A 295 13.07 10.81 -1.83
CA GLU A 295 13.31 10.54 -3.25
C GLU A 295 12.32 9.53 -3.85
N THR A 296 11.81 8.59 -3.03
CA THR A 296 10.70 7.71 -3.46
C THR A 296 9.44 8.53 -3.70
N GLY A 297 9.19 9.56 -2.90
CA GLY A 297 8.08 10.51 -3.09
C GLY A 297 8.23 11.30 -4.37
N ASP A 298 9.42 11.81 -4.67
CA ASP A 298 9.69 12.63 -5.84
C ASP A 298 9.62 11.80 -7.12
N LEU A 299 10.13 10.58 -7.11
CA LEU A 299 9.94 9.64 -8.22
C LEU A 299 8.45 9.28 -8.42
N LEU A 300 7.68 9.09 -7.35
CA LEU A 300 6.23 8.89 -7.40
C LEU A 300 5.52 10.11 -8.00
N MET A 301 5.96 11.32 -7.66
CA MET A 301 5.45 12.56 -8.24
C MET A 301 5.63 12.58 -9.76
N GLN A 302 6.79 12.16 -10.30
CA GLN A 302 7.00 12.06 -11.75
C GLN A 302 5.99 11.11 -12.41
N VAL A 303 5.76 9.93 -11.82
CA VAL A 303 4.77 8.97 -12.32
C VAL A 303 3.37 9.58 -12.32
N ALA A 304 2.97 10.24 -11.22
CA ALA A 304 1.68 10.90 -11.09
C ALA A 304 1.52 12.04 -12.09
N PHE A 305 2.55 12.88 -12.26
CA PHE A 305 2.54 14.02 -13.15
C PHE A 305 2.36 13.58 -14.62
N HIS A 306 3.14 12.59 -15.07
CA HIS A 306 2.97 12.04 -16.42
C HIS A 306 1.59 11.41 -16.62
N SER A 307 1.01 10.78 -15.58
CA SER A 307 -0.35 10.22 -15.67
C SER A 307 -1.40 11.33 -15.84
N VAL A 308 -1.30 12.43 -15.08
CA VAL A 308 -2.21 13.58 -15.21
C VAL A 308 -2.08 14.25 -16.57
N LEU A 309 -0.85 14.38 -17.11
CA LEU A 309 -0.64 14.91 -18.47
C LEU A 309 -1.33 14.06 -19.54
N LYS A 310 -1.31 12.74 -19.37
CA LYS A 310 -1.93 11.81 -20.33
C LYS A 310 -3.45 11.73 -20.16
N GLU A 311 -3.95 11.89 -18.94
CA GLU A 311 -5.37 12.06 -18.65
C GLU A 311 -5.92 13.33 -19.34
N GLU A 312 -5.24 14.48 -19.24
CA GLU A 312 -5.59 15.73 -19.93
C GLU A 312 -5.59 15.57 -21.46
N ALA A 313 -4.68 14.76 -21.99
CA ALA A 313 -4.61 14.44 -23.41
C ALA A 313 -5.65 13.39 -23.86
N GLY A 314 -6.43 12.82 -22.94
CA GLY A 314 -7.44 11.80 -23.22
C GLY A 314 -6.85 10.46 -23.71
N THR A 315 -5.60 10.12 -23.34
CA THR A 315 -4.94 8.89 -23.78
C THR A 315 -5.04 7.76 -22.76
N PHE A 316 -4.67 8.01 -21.50
CA PHE A 316 -4.82 7.10 -20.37
C PHE A 316 -4.77 7.88 -19.05
N ASP A 317 -5.22 7.28 -17.96
CA ASP A 317 -5.14 7.84 -16.61
C ASP A 317 -4.26 6.99 -15.68
N PHE A 318 -4.14 7.39 -14.41
CA PHE A 318 -3.37 6.65 -13.41
C PHE A 318 -3.99 5.26 -13.11
N THR A 319 -5.30 5.11 -13.26
CA THR A 319 -5.97 3.82 -13.06
C THR A 319 -5.54 2.81 -14.12
N ASP A 320 -5.38 3.26 -15.37
CA ASP A 320 -4.85 2.42 -16.45
C ASP A 320 -3.42 1.98 -16.15
N VAL A 321 -2.55 2.92 -15.70
CA VAL A 321 -1.17 2.61 -15.30
C VAL A 321 -1.13 1.57 -14.19
N ALA A 322 -1.94 1.74 -13.14
CA ALA A 322 -2.02 0.82 -12.02
C ALA A 322 -2.57 -0.55 -12.44
N THR A 323 -3.60 -0.56 -13.31
CA THR A 323 -4.21 -1.78 -13.84
C THR A 323 -3.20 -2.60 -14.63
N GLU A 324 -2.51 -1.99 -15.59
CA GLU A 324 -1.49 -2.68 -16.36
C GLU A 324 -0.34 -3.21 -15.49
N LEU A 325 0.07 -2.45 -14.47
CA LEU A 325 1.09 -2.91 -13.53
C LEU A 325 0.61 -4.13 -12.74
N CYS A 326 -0.61 -4.09 -12.19
CA CYS A 326 -1.19 -5.20 -11.44
C CYS A 326 -1.34 -6.45 -12.30
N GLU A 327 -1.85 -6.30 -13.54
CA GLU A 327 -1.96 -7.40 -14.49
C GLU A 327 -0.59 -8.04 -14.78
N LYS A 328 0.44 -7.24 -15.04
CA LYS A 328 1.81 -7.72 -15.21
C LYS A 328 2.34 -8.46 -13.99
N LEU A 329 2.08 -7.94 -12.78
CA LEU A 329 2.51 -8.60 -11.55
C LEU A 329 1.81 -9.94 -11.36
N ILE A 330 0.50 -10.00 -11.54
CA ILE A 330 -0.30 -11.24 -11.40
C ILE A 330 0.09 -12.27 -12.45
N THR A 331 0.15 -11.88 -13.72
CA THR A 331 0.40 -12.80 -14.83
C THR A 331 1.83 -13.32 -14.86
N ARG A 332 2.79 -12.55 -14.38
CA ARG A 332 4.20 -12.98 -14.34
C ARG A 332 4.56 -13.79 -13.11
N HIS A 333 3.83 -13.67 -12.00
CA HIS A 333 4.06 -14.41 -10.76
C HIS A 333 3.11 -15.61 -10.60
N THR A 334 3.00 -16.44 -11.63
CA THR A 334 2.14 -17.62 -11.62
C THR A 334 2.51 -18.66 -10.57
N HIS A 335 3.72 -18.58 -10.00
CA HIS A 335 4.13 -19.36 -8.84
C HIS A 335 3.52 -18.87 -7.52
N VAL A 336 2.97 -17.65 -7.47
CA VAL A 336 2.23 -17.08 -6.32
C VAL A 336 0.74 -17.11 -6.57
N PHE A 337 0.30 -16.61 -7.72
CA PHE A 337 -1.12 -16.40 -8.05
C PHE A 337 -1.71 -17.50 -8.93
N GLY A 338 -0.90 -18.42 -9.43
CA GLY A 338 -1.31 -19.47 -10.38
C GLY A 338 -0.94 -20.88 -9.93
N LYS A 339 -0.53 -21.71 -10.89
CA LYS A 339 -0.26 -23.16 -10.67
C LYS A 339 1.22 -23.53 -10.75
N ASP A 340 2.09 -22.64 -11.21
CA ASP A 340 3.52 -22.91 -11.29
C ASP A 340 4.13 -22.99 -9.90
N LYS A 341 5.31 -23.61 -9.80
CA LYS A 341 6.03 -23.73 -8.53
C LYS A 341 7.42 -23.13 -8.68
N ALA A 342 7.81 -22.36 -7.68
CA ALA A 342 9.19 -21.91 -7.51
C ALA A 342 9.63 -22.27 -6.09
N ILE A 343 10.84 -22.78 -5.95
CA ILE A 343 11.40 -23.24 -4.67
C ILE A 343 12.51 -22.33 -4.15
N ASP A 344 13.01 -21.46 -5.03
CA ASP A 344 14.07 -20.50 -4.74
C ASP A 344 13.95 -19.27 -5.65
N ALA A 345 14.78 -18.27 -5.43
CA ALA A 345 14.78 -17.03 -6.19
C ALA A 345 15.12 -17.24 -7.69
N GLU A 346 15.97 -18.20 -8.01
CA GLU A 346 16.37 -18.46 -9.39
C GLU A 346 15.23 -19.08 -10.20
N SER A 347 14.53 -20.07 -9.67
CA SER A 347 13.35 -20.66 -10.29
C SER A 347 12.19 -19.65 -10.40
N ALA A 348 11.99 -18.79 -9.39
CA ALA A 348 10.99 -17.71 -9.47
C ALA A 348 11.30 -16.74 -10.60
N LEU A 349 12.56 -16.33 -10.74
CA LEU A 349 13.00 -15.43 -11.83
C LEU A 349 12.84 -16.10 -13.20
N SER A 350 13.11 -17.41 -13.32
CA SER A 350 12.91 -18.16 -14.56
C SER A 350 11.43 -18.19 -14.99
N VAL A 351 10.51 -18.46 -14.05
CA VAL A 351 9.06 -18.42 -14.30
C VAL A 351 8.63 -17.01 -14.77
N TRP A 352 9.10 -15.98 -14.07
CA TRP A 352 8.80 -14.58 -14.40
C TRP A 352 9.28 -14.19 -15.79
N ASP A 353 10.52 -14.52 -16.14
CA ASP A 353 11.12 -14.23 -17.44
C ASP A 353 10.36 -14.94 -18.59
N LYS A 354 9.98 -16.21 -18.39
CA LYS A 354 9.17 -16.98 -19.35
C LYS A 354 7.82 -16.30 -19.62
N ASN A 355 7.11 -15.95 -18.57
CA ASN A 355 5.79 -15.33 -18.67
C ASN A 355 5.88 -13.93 -19.33
N LYS A 356 6.94 -13.17 -19.04
CA LYS A 356 7.22 -11.89 -19.68
C LYS A 356 7.48 -12.02 -21.18
N MET A 357 8.16 -13.07 -21.63
CA MET A 357 8.39 -13.30 -23.06
C MET A 357 7.07 -13.61 -23.78
N ILE A 358 6.20 -14.41 -23.15
CA ILE A 358 4.87 -14.75 -23.70
C ILE A 358 4.03 -13.47 -23.82
N GLU A 359 3.94 -12.66 -22.77
CA GLU A 359 3.17 -11.41 -22.74
C GLU A 359 3.63 -10.44 -23.84
N LYS A 360 4.94 -10.28 -24.01
CA LYS A 360 5.52 -9.36 -25.00
C LYS A 360 5.51 -9.89 -26.43
N SER A 361 4.96 -11.08 -26.68
CA SER A 361 5.01 -11.74 -27.99
C SER A 361 6.43 -11.73 -28.60
N GLN A 362 7.43 -11.94 -27.72
CA GLN A 362 8.83 -12.03 -28.14
C GLN A 362 9.09 -13.44 -28.69
N ASP A 363 8.61 -13.69 -29.89
CA ASP A 363 8.71 -14.96 -30.62
C ASP A 363 10.12 -15.25 -31.17
N THR A 364 11.01 -14.22 -31.16
CA THR A 364 12.42 -14.39 -31.53
C THR A 364 13.35 -13.72 -30.51
N PHE A 365 14.53 -14.31 -30.30
CA PHE A 365 15.54 -13.72 -29.43
C PHE A 365 16.08 -12.40 -29.98
N ALA A 366 16.13 -12.23 -31.31
CA ALA A 366 16.50 -10.96 -31.94
C ALA A 366 15.57 -9.83 -31.54
N LYS A 367 14.24 -10.06 -31.49
CA LYS A 367 13.28 -9.06 -30.97
C LYS A 367 13.56 -8.74 -29.50
N ALA A 368 13.85 -9.75 -28.69
CA ALA A 368 14.19 -9.54 -27.30
C ALA A 368 15.45 -8.69 -27.12
N VAL A 369 16.50 -8.93 -27.90
CA VAL A 369 17.75 -8.14 -27.90
C VAL A 369 17.47 -6.68 -28.30
N ASN A 370 16.73 -6.47 -29.38
CA ASN A 370 16.41 -5.12 -29.87
C ASN A 370 15.43 -4.33 -28.99
N ASP A 371 14.70 -4.99 -28.07
CA ASP A 371 13.81 -4.37 -27.08
C ASP A 371 14.56 -3.81 -25.84
N VAL A 372 15.90 -3.80 -25.85
CA VAL A 372 16.67 -3.08 -24.83
C VAL A 372 16.54 -1.57 -25.07
N PRO A 373 16.07 -0.79 -24.07
CA PRO A 373 15.94 0.66 -24.25
C PRO A 373 17.26 1.32 -24.60
N LYS A 374 17.23 2.11 -25.68
CA LYS A 374 18.42 2.81 -26.19
C LYS A 374 18.87 3.98 -25.33
N CYS A 375 18.02 4.43 -24.40
CA CYS A 375 18.33 5.53 -23.47
C CYS A 375 19.05 5.05 -22.20
N PHE A 376 19.29 3.76 -22.02
CA PHE A 376 20.06 3.28 -20.88
C PHE A 376 21.51 3.75 -20.92
N PRO A 377 22.17 3.97 -19.75
CA PRO A 377 23.61 4.10 -19.68
C PRO A 377 24.31 2.95 -20.41
N ALA A 378 25.42 3.22 -21.07
CA ALA A 378 25.99 2.29 -22.05
C ALA A 378 26.39 0.93 -21.46
N LEU A 379 26.98 0.91 -20.25
CA LEU A 379 27.37 -0.35 -19.60
C LEU A 379 26.13 -1.16 -19.16
N LEU A 380 25.10 -0.50 -18.63
CA LEU A 380 23.84 -1.15 -18.31
C LEU A 380 23.18 -1.73 -19.56
N GLN A 381 23.19 -0.98 -20.68
CA GLN A 381 22.68 -1.44 -21.97
C GLN A 381 23.45 -2.68 -22.46
N ALA A 382 24.79 -2.63 -22.41
CA ALA A 382 25.66 -3.75 -22.79
C ALA A 382 25.36 -5.01 -21.98
N GLN A 383 25.25 -4.90 -20.66
CA GLN A 383 24.89 -6.04 -19.81
C GLN A 383 23.51 -6.61 -20.10
N LYS A 384 22.51 -5.75 -20.39
CA LYS A 384 21.15 -6.20 -20.75
C LYS A 384 21.14 -6.91 -22.12
N VAL A 385 21.89 -6.40 -23.10
CA VAL A 385 22.07 -7.02 -24.42
C VAL A 385 22.75 -8.38 -24.24
N ALA A 386 23.90 -8.45 -23.56
CA ALA A 386 24.62 -9.69 -23.32
C ALA A 386 23.74 -10.75 -22.63
N LYS A 387 22.94 -10.36 -21.61
CA LYS A 387 21.98 -11.26 -20.95
C LYS A 387 20.92 -11.83 -21.89
N ARG A 388 20.47 -11.04 -22.87
CA ARG A 388 19.44 -11.48 -23.82
C ARG A 388 20.02 -12.35 -24.94
N VAL A 389 21.25 -12.08 -25.35
CA VAL A 389 22.00 -12.92 -26.31
C VAL A 389 22.29 -14.31 -25.71
N GLU A 390 22.72 -14.38 -24.44
CA GLU A 390 22.91 -15.64 -23.70
C GLU A 390 21.63 -16.49 -23.71
N ARG A 391 20.47 -15.87 -23.44
CA ARG A 391 19.16 -16.56 -23.50
C ARG A 391 18.81 -17.05 -24.92
N GLY A 392 19.39 -16.43 -25.93
CA GLY A 392 19.26 -16.81 -27.35
C GLY A 392 20.07 -18.03 -27.72
N GLY A 393 20.72 -18.69 -26.78
CA GLY A 393 21.47 -19.92 -27.00
C GLY A 393 22.99 -19.74 -27.01
N TRP A 394 23.49 -18.54 -26.67
CA TRP A 394 24.93 -18.35 -26.46
C TRP A 394 25.32 -18.83 -25.06
N ASP A 395 26.55 -19.28 -24.93
CA ASP A 395 27.06 -19.74 -23.64
C ASP A 395 27.08 -18.63 -22.59
N LYS A 396 26.77 -19.00 -21.36
CA LYS A 396 26.91 -18.10 -20.21
C LYS A 396 28.39 -17.70 -20.08
N PRO A 397 28.71 -16.41 -20.00
CA PRO A 397 30.09 -15.97 -19.90
C PRO A 397 30.74 -16.51 -18.62
N THR A 398 31.87 -17.17 -18.76
CA THR A 398 32.77 -17.50 -17.65
C THR A 398 33.78 -16.37 -17.50
N PHE A 399 34.33 -16.20 -16.29
CA PHE A 399 35.35 -15.18 -16.06
C PHE A 399 36.55 -15.35 -17.00
N GLU A 400 37.05 -16.58 -17.16
CA GLU A 400 38.21 -16.85 -18.04
C GLU A 400 37.89 -16.61 -19.53
N GLY A 401 36.69 -16.97 -19.97
CA GLY A 401 36.26 -16.71 -21.34
C GLY A 401 36.12 -15.21 -21.62
N ALA A 402 35.48 -14.46 -20.72
CA ALA A 402 35.36 -13.00 -20.85
C ALA A 402 36.69 -12.28 -20.74
N LYS A 403 37.63 -12.80 -19.92
CA LYS A 403 39.00 -12.30 -19.83
C LYS A 403 39.78 -12.51 -21.13
N ALA A 404 39.69 -13.71 -21.72
CA ALA A 404 40.38 -14.01 -22.98
C ALA A 404 39.86 -13.09 -24.12
N ALA A 405 38.54 -12.90 -24.22
CA ALA A 405 37.96 -11.97 -25.18
C ALA A 405 38.45 -10.52 -24.96
N LEU A 406 38.49 -10.05 -23.70
CA LEU A 406 39.02 -8.73 -23.40
C LEU A 406 40.50 -8.57 -23.78
N GLU A 407 41.33 -9.58 -23.56
CA GLU A 407 42.74 -9.57 -23.95
C GLU A 407 42.90 -9.48 -25.48
N GLU A 408 42.02 -10.12 -26.26
CA GLU A 408 41.95 -10.03 -27.72
C GLU A 408 41.58 -8.59 -28.15
N GLU A 409 40.49 -8.02 -27.65
CA GLU A 409 40.06 -6.65 -27.96
C GLU A 409 41.11 -5.60 -27.57
N ILE A 410 41.82 -5.78 -26.47
CA ILE A 410 42.95 -4.88 -26.10
C ILE A 410 44.09 -4.98 -27.10
N ALA A 411 44.38 -6.16 -27.65
CA ALA A 411 45.41 -6.33 -28.69
C ALA A 411 44.97 -5.66 -29.99
N GLU A 412 43.71 -5.78 -30.39
CA GLU A 412 43.13 -5.16 -31.56
C GLU A 412 43.09 -3.62 -31.44
N LEU A 413 42.69 -3.12 -30.25
CA LEU A 413 42.77 -1.67 -29.94
C LEU A 413 44.19 -1.12 -30.10
N LYS A 414 45.19 -1.86 -29.64
CA LYS A 414 46.58 -1.46 -29.81
C LYS A 414 46.98 -1.38 -31.26
N ILE A 415 46.62 -2.38 -32.08
CA ILE A 415 46.89 -2.42 -33.52
C ILE A 415 46.18 -1.26 -34.23
N ALA A 416 44.90 -1.01 -33.90
CA ALA A 416 44.15 0.10 -34.46
C ALA A 416 44.81 1.46 -34.14
N SER A 417 45.25 1.65 -32.88
CA SER A 417 45.98 2.86 -32.45
C SER A 417 47.31 3.04 -33.18
N GLU A 418 48.07 1.96 -33.40
CA GLU A 418 49.33 1.99 -34.16
C GLU A 418 49.10 2.32 -35.62
N ASN A 419 48.06 1.78 -36.22
CA ASN A 419 47.68 2.06 -37.63
C ASN A 419 47.20 3.51 -37.79
N GLU A 420 46.37 4.03 -36.88
CA GLU A 420 45.95 5.44 -36.91
C GLU A 420 47.17 6.40 -36.86
N LYS A 421 48.09 6.18 -35.94
CA LYS A 421 49.34 6.97 -35.84
C LYS A 421 50.21 6.89 -37.07
N ALA A 422 50.15 5.77 -37.80
CA ALA A 422 50.89 5.55 -39.04
C ALA A 422 50.12 6.02 -40.29
N GLY A 423 48.94 6.63 -40.13
CA GLY A 423 48.08 7.08 -41.24
C GLY A 423 47.44 5.97 -42.07
N ARG A 424 47.35 4.75 -41.50
CA ARG A 424 46.77 3.55 -42.16
C ARG A 424 45.41 3.15 -41.60
N GLY A 425 44.90 3.87 -40.59
CA GLY A 425 43.63 3.67 -39.97
C GLY A 425 42.96 4.99 -39.57
N SER A 426 41.79 4.92 -39.02
CA SER A 426 41.01 6.08 -38.61
C SER A 426 40.83 6.12 -37.08
N LYS A 427 40.41 7.27 -36.55
CA LYS A 427 39.99 7.38 -35.13
C LYS A 427 38.74 6.56 -34.84
N ASP A 428 37.90 6.35 -35.87
CA ASP A 428 36.67 5.55 -35.71
C ASP A 428 37.01 4.07 -35.54
N ASP A 429 38.08 3.56 -36.18
CA ASP A 429 38.56 2.20 -35.92
C ASP A 429 39.04 2.04 -34.48
N VAL A 430 39.81 2.98 -33.96
CA VAL A 430 40.28 2.97 -32.55
C VAL A 430 39.09 3.07 -31.58
N ALA A 431 38.09 3.88 -31.91
CA ALA A 431 36.88 4.00 -31.08
C ALA A 431 36.04 2.73 -31.12
N GLY A 432 36.00 2.00 -32.24
CA GLY A 432 35.34 0.70 -32.38
C GLY A 432 35.93 -0.32 -31.41
N GLU A 433 37.25 -0.56 -31.53
CA GLU A 433 37.94 -1.53 -30.66
C GLU A 433 37.85 -1.17 -29.16
N LEU A 434 37.86 0.13 -28.81
CA LEU A 434 37.62 0.58 -27.45
C LEU A 434 36.18 0.20 -27.00
N GLY A 435 35.21 0.35 -27.88
CA GLY A 435 33.81 -0.04 -27.62
C GLY A 435 33.68 -1.54 -27.35
N ASP A 436 34.37 -2.37 -28.15
CA ASP A 436 34.36 -3.82 -28.00
C ASP A 436 35.04 -4.27 -26.68
N ALA A 437 36.16 -3.64 -26.32
CA ALA A 437 36.79 -3.85 -25.01
C ALA A 437 35.85 -3.48 -23.83
N LEU A 438 35.09 -2.35 -23.93
CA LEU A 438 34.10 -1.95 -22.91
C LEU A 438 32.96 -2.94 -22.82
N PHE A 439 32.50 -3.49 -23.96
CA PHE A 439 31.47 -4.53 -23.99
C PHE A 439 31.97 -5.82 -23.32
N CYS A 440 33.21 -6.23 -23.57
CA CYS A 440 33.84 -7.38 -22.90
C CYS A 440 33.95 -7.16 -21.38
N LEU A 441 34.29 -5.95 -20.92
CA LEU A 441 34.28 -5.61 -19.48
C LEU A 441 32.88 -5.71 -18.87
N ALA A 442 31.85 -5.22 -19.55
CA ALA A 442 30.47 -5.35 -19.08
C ALA A 442 30.04 -6.83 -19.03
N THR A 443 30.48 -7.66 -19.95
CA THR A 443 30.25 -9.11 -19.96
C THR A 443 31.02 -9.82 -18.83
N MET A 444 32.27 -9.41 -18.55
CA MET A 444 33.07 -9.92 -17.43
C MET A 444 32.40 -9.59 -16.08
N ALA A 445 31.87 -8.38 -15.90
CA ALA A 445 31.13 -8.02 -14.69
C ALA A 445 29.95 -8.97 -14.44
N ARG A 446 29.25 -9.39 -15.49
CA ARG A 446 28.19 -10.41 -15.39
C ARG A 446 28.73 -11.79 -14.93
N ALA A 447 29.88 -12.19 -15.42
CA ALA A 447 30.49 -13.48 -15.05
C ALA A 447 30.80 -13.54 -13.55
N VAL A 448 31.09 -12.41 -12.91
CA VAL A 448 31.33 -12.30 -11.45
C VAL A 448 30.09 -11.86 -10.66
N GLY A 449 28.94 -11.69 -11.30
CA GLY A 449 27.70 -11.29 -10.64
C GLY A 449 27.64 -9.82 -10.24
N ALA A 450 28.48 -8.95 -10.83
CA ALA A 450 28.50 -7.51 -10.57
C ALA A 450 27.67 -6.73 -11.62
N ASP A 451 27.12 -5.60 -11.20
CA ASP A 451 26.59 -4.59 -12.13
C ASP A 451 27.74 -3.68 -12.59
N ALA A 452 27.94 -3.57 -13.90
CA ALA A 452 29.07 -2.83 -14.47
C ALA A 452 28.89 -1.31 -14.33
N GLU A 453 27.66 -0.80 -14.45
CA GLU A 453 27.37 0.63 -14.28
C GLU A 453 27.60 1.05 -12.83
N GLU A 454 27.05 0.29 -11.88
CA GLU A 454 27.23 0.54 -10.44
C GLU A 454 28.71 0.47 -10.03
N ALA A 455 29.43 -0.58 -10.47
CA ALA A 455 30.84 -0.74 -10.17
C ALA A 455 31.71 0.43 -10.69
N LEU A 456 31.34 0.99 -11.86
CA LEU A 456 32.02 2.16 -12.41
C LEU A 456 31.66 3.43 -11.62
N LEU A 457 30.39 3.63 -11.30
CA LEU A 457 29.92 4.76 -10.48
C LEU A 457 30.60 4.77 -9.10
N ASP A 458 30.69 3.62 -8.44
CA ASP A 458 31.40 3.49 -7.17
C ASP A 458 32.89 3.83 -7.30
N THR A 459 33.49 3.45 -8.42
CA THR A 459 34.89 3.80 -8.69
C THR A 459 35.04 5.30 -8.94
N VAL A 460 34.12 5.94 -9.68
CA VAL A 460 34.12 7.40 -9.88
C VAL A 460 33.99 8.11 -8.53
N ARG A 461 33.03 7.74 -7.68
CA ARG A 461 32.87 8.29 -6.32
C ARG A 461 34.15 8.10 -5.46
N LYS A 462 34.78 6.95 -5.57
CA LYS A 462 36.04 6.66 -4.87
C LYS A 462 37.16 7.58 -5.34
N VAL A 463 37.29 7.83 -6.64
CA VAL A 463 38.30 8.75 -7.20
C VAL A 463 38.01 10.18 -6.76
N GLN A 464 36.75 10.62 -6.78
CA GLN A 464 36.36 11.97 -6.31
C GLN A 464 36.72 12.16 -4.84
N ARG A 465 36.39 11.25 -3.94
CA ARG A 465 36.74 11.32 -2.52
C ARG A 465 38.26 11.38 -2.31
N ARG A 466 39.01 10.53 -3.01
CA ARG A 466 40.47 10.51 -2.93
C ARG A 466 41.11 11.79 -3.43
N TYR A 467 40.56 12.36 -4.50
CA TYR A 467 41.07 13.62 -5.03
C TYR A 467 40.79 14.77 -4.07
N THR A 468 39.62 14.82 -3.46
CA THR A 468 39.28 15.81 -2.42
C THR A 468 40.24 15.71 -1.23
N GLU A 469 40.50 14.49 -0.73
CA GLU A 469 41.45 14.28 0.37
C GLU A 469 42.88 14.66 -0.03
N TYR A 470 43.29 14.30 -1.25
CA TYR A 470 44.59 14.70 -1.82
C TYR A 470 44.75 16.22 -1.85
N GLU A 471 43.76 16.94 -2.34
CA GLU A 471 43.80 18.41 -2.38
C GLU A 471 43.84 19.02 -0.98
N ASN A 472 43.05 18.50 -0.05
CA ASN A 472 43.06 18.94 1.34
C ASN A 472 44.44 18.76 2.01
N LEU A 473 45.09 17.61 1.77
CA LEU A 473 46.46 17.37 2.30
C LEU A 473 47.47 18.33 1.73
N VAL A 474 47.43 18.61 0.41
CA VAL A 474 48.33 19.58 -0.24
C VAL A 474 48.13 20.98 0.29
N LEU A 475 46.87 21.41 0.44
CA LEU A 475 46.52 22.74 0.96
C LEU A 475 46.89 22.89 2.45
N ALA A 476 46.72 21.82 3.24
CA ALA A 476 47.13 21.82 4.66
C ALA A 476 48.64 22.06 4.83
N ASP A 477 49.46 21.57 3.89
CA ASP A 477 50.89 21.80 3.85
C ASP A 477 51.27 23.16 3.21
N GLY A 478 50.31 24.00 2.88
CA GLY A 478 50.50 25.33 2.29
C GLY A 478 51.04 25.32 0.87
N LYS A 479 50.89 24.22 0.14
CA LYS A 479 51.38 24.06 -1.23
C LYS A 479 50.28 24.34 -2.27
N ASP A 480 50.72 24.73 -3.46
CA ASP A 480 49.82 24.84 -4.63
C ASP A 480 49.76 23.49 -5.39
N VAL A 481 48.57 22.97 -5.55
CA VAL A 481 48.29 21.71 -6.27
C VAL A 481 48.90 21.71 -7.68
N ASN A 482 48.89 22.87 -8.35
CA ASN A 482 49.40 23.00 -9.71
C ASN A 482 50.93 23.08 -9.77
N ALA A 483 51.60 23.41 -8.67
CA ALA A 483 53.05 23.58 -8.60
C ALA A 483 53.79 22.30 -8.18
N LEU A 484 53.08 21.22 -7.83
CA LEU A 484 53.68 19.97 -7.36
C LEU A 484 54.44 19.24 -8.47
N SER A 485 55.57 18.66 -8.14
CA SER A 485 56.26 17.67 -8.97
C SER A 485 55.43 16.36 -9.08
N LYS A 486 55.76 15.53 -10.07
CA LYS A 486 55.06 14.21 -10.21
C LYS A 486 55.19 13.34 -8.96
N GLU A 487 56.41 13.32 -8.38
CA GLU A 487 56.73 12.55 -7.18
C GLU A 487 55.92 13.02 -5.96
N GLU A 488 55.81 14.34 -5.76
CA GLU A 488 54.98 14.92 -4.70
C GLU A 488 53.49 14.59 -4.88
N ARG A 489 52.97 14.69 -6.09
CA ARG A 489 51.59 14.30 -6.39
C ARG A 489 51.31 12.83 -6.06
N ASP A 490 52.22 11.96 -6.49
CA ASP A 490 52.08 10.50 -6.24
C ASP A 490 52.10 10.18 -4.74
N ASN A 491 52.97 10.90 -3.95
CA ASN A 491 53.07 10.77 -2.51
C ASN A 491 51.79 11.24 -1.79
N TYR A 492 51.28 12.44 -2.12
CA TYR A 492 50.05 12.95 -1.52
C TYR A 492 48.84 12.09 -1.89
N TYR A 493 48.76 11.57 -3.12
CA TYR A 493 47.72 10.67 -3.53
C TYR A 493 47.79 9.29 -2.83
N ALA A 494 49.01 8.82 -2.52
CA ALA A 494 49.19 7.61 -1.72
C ALA A 494 48.69 7.81 -0.27
N LEU A 495 49.03 8.97 0.36
CA LEU A 495 48.51 9.35 1.67
C LEU A 495 46.98 9.45 1.68
N ALA A 496 46.37 10.07 0.67
CA ALA A 496 44.90 10.14 0.55
C ALA A 496 44.24 8.74 0.48
N LYS A 497 44.88 7.77 -0.18
CA LYS A 497 44.44 6.37 -0.19
C LYS A 497 44.52 5.69 1.19
N GLU A 498 45.56 6.00 1.94
CA GLU A 498 45.78 5.48 3.30
C GLU A 498 44.70 6.04 4.25
N THR A 499 44.50 7.34 4.25
CA THR A 499 43.46 8.02 5.04
C THR A 499 42.07 7.49 4.76
N GLU A 500 41.72 7.19 3.49
CA GLU A 500 40.44 6.58 3.15
C GLU A 500 40.32 5.15 3.70
N ARG A 501 41.38 4.36 3.70
CA ARG A 501 41.40 3.00 4.27
C ARG A 501 41.18 3.01 5.78
N GLU A 502 41.87 3.93 6.49
CA GLU A 502 41.72 4.08 7.94
C GLU A 502 40.29 4.51 8.33
N LYS A 503 39.71 5.46 7.60
CA LYS A 503 38.31 5.89 7.79
C LYS A 503 37.30 4.75 7.56
N ARG A 504 37.58 3.80 6.67
CA ARG A 504 36.74 2.62 6.42
C ARG A 504 36.96 1.49 7.44
N GLY A 505 38.18 1.28 7.90
CA GLY A 505 38.50 0.24 8.90
C GLY A 505 38.11 0.62 10.34
N GLY A 506 37.90 1.89 10.63
CA GLY A 506 37.49 2.39 11.96
C GLY A 506 35.96 2.39 12.18
N GLY A 507 35.16 2.03 11.20
CA GLY A 507 33.69 1.96 11.28
C GLY A 507 33.12 0.57 11.59
N GLU A 508 33.95 -0.43 11.79
CA GLU A 508 33.56 -1.83 12.15
C GLU A 508 34.02 -2.18 13.58
N ALA A 509 33.89 -1.28 14.55
CA ALA A 509 34.10 -1.60 15.97
C ALA A 509 32.90 -1.23 16.83
#